data_4d77cebf35359a53a68272eb50f4114f
#
_entry.id   4d77cebf35359a53a68272eb50f4114f
#
_cell.length_a   1.000
_cell.length_b   1.000
_cell.length_c   1.000
_cell.angle_alpha   90.00
_cell.angle_beta   90.00
_cell.angle_gamma   90.00
#
_symmetry.space_group_name_H-M   'P 1'
#
loop_
_entity.id
_entity.type
_entity.pdbx_description
1 polymer ?
#
loop_
_entity_poly.entity_id
_entity_poly.type
_entity_poly.pdbx_seq_one_letter_code
_entity_poly.pdbx_strand_id
1 'polypeptide(L)'
;PTAIAAVVAPDGTLDSAVVFALTSENSGGVLIVPASLAVPTDYGTFPLSELWKIGAVDSVALGVGKVLNLNFNEKMTIAASDWAGLLGPYAPISFSIPDAVRDSKDAVVFPKGTVSLSADQIGAFLTSKSSKDNDLNRMIRQELFWKAWLAKVKSSSVQFPSPTTSGLGRFIASVARGQLSVSTLPVVPVPAGSPLPGGGPMYTVQESAALDAVAAIVPFPDGAPGSRPRLRVLDGTGKLGNGVDAALMLNAAGGQVDVVGNAKSFGQSTTQIIYFDGAPEADAQKMQAALTMGEIVESNQSNSGADMTVILGEDFLSKFGPSGVGSPGDSGASGSTSLTTPPTTVRK
;
A
#
# COMPACT_ATOMS: atom_id res chain seq x y z
N PRO A 1 1.93 3.77 1.88
CA PRO A 1 0.71 3.03 2.19
C PRO A 1 0.46 1.94 1.17
N THR A 2 -0.03 0.79 1.66
CA THR A 2 -0.36 -0.39 0.89
C THR A 2 -1.84 -0.75 1.10
N ALA A 3 -2.48 -1.19 0.04
CA ALA A 3 -3.85 -1.66 0.08
C ALA A 3 -3.97 -2.99 -0.68
N ILE A 4 -4.94 -3.81 -0.30
CA ILE A 4 -5.30 -5.01 -1.04
C ILE A 4 -6.78 -4.99 -1.39
N ALA A 5 -7.10 -5.34 -2.63
CA ALA A 5 -8.46 -5.55 -3.08
C ALA A 5 -8.68 -7.01 -3.46
N ALA A 6 -9.69 -7.62 -2.89
CA ALA A 6 -10.23 -8.88 -3.37
C ALA A 6 -11.17 -8.60 -4.54
N VAL A 7 -10.84 -9.08 -5.72
CA VAL A 7 -11.68 -8.99 -6.92
C VAL A 7 -12.61 -10.19 -6.94
N VAL A 8 -13.91 -9.92 -6.91
CA VAL A 8 -14.93 -10.95 -6.78
C VAL A 8 -15.76 -11.06 -8.05
N ALA A 9 -15.87 -12.28 -8.54
CA ALA A 9 -16.70 -12.60 -9.69
C ALA A 9 -18.20 -12.51 -9.36
N PRO A 10 -19.10 -12.45 -10.35
CA PRO A 10 -20.54 -12.37 -10.12
C PRO A 10 -21.13 -13.54 -9.32
N ASP A 11 -20.47 -14.69 -9.32
CA ASP A 11 -20.84 -15.87 -8.53
C ASP A 11 -20.35 -15.83 -7.07
N GLY A 12 -19.73 -14.73 -6.64
CA GLY A 12 -19.19 -14.55 -5.30
C GLY A 12 -17.83 -15.20 -5.05
N THR A 13 -17.24 -15.84 -6.05
CA THR A 13 -15.91 -16.45 -5.92
C THR A 13 -14.80 -15.42 -6.06
N LEU A 14 -13.69 -15.62 -5.37
CA LEU A 14 -12.48 -14.82 -5.57
C LEU A 14 -11.91 -15.08 -6.96
N ASP A 15 -11.75 -14.02 -7.75
CA ASP A 15 -11.15 -14.09 -9.08
C ASP A 15 -9.63 -13.81 -9.03
N SER A 16 -9.26 -12.78 -8.28
CA SER A 16 -7.87 -12.41 -8.02
C SER A 16 -7.78 -11.53 -6.78
N ALA A 17 -6.57 -11.31 -6.29
CA ALA A 17 -6.30 -10.19 -5.39
C ALA A 17 -5.39 -9.17 -6.11
N VAL A 18 -5.57 -7.91 -5.79
CA VAL A 18 -4.76 -6.83 -6.36
C VAL A 18 -4.14 -6.03 -5.22
N VAL A 19 -2.82 -6.01 -5.19
CA VAL A 19 -2.05 -5.21 -4.24
C VAL A 19 -1.75 -3.86 -4.88
N PHE A 20 -1.99 -2.80 -4.12
CA PHE A 20 -1.68 -1.43 -4.47
C PHE A 20 -0.66 -0.89 -3.48
N ALA A 21 0.34 -0.19 -3.97
CA ALA A 21 1.30 0.50 -3.13
C ALA A 21 1.58 1.90 -3.68
N LEU A 22 1.71 2.87 -2.78
CA LEU A 22 2.17 4.23 -3.09
C LEU A 22 3.59 4.38 -2.54
N THR A 23 4.53 4.69 -3.41
CA THR A 23 5.95 4.88 -3.06
C THR A 23 6.26 6.31 -2.67
N SER A 24 5.49 7.25 -3.22
CA SER A 24 5.55 8.68 -2.94
C SER A 24 4.21 9.31 -3.31
N GLU A 25 4.10 10.62 -3.18
CA GLU A 25 2.86 11.34 -3.55
C GLU A 25 2.40 11.07 -4.98
N ASN A 26 3.32 10.73 -5.89
CA ASN A 26 3.05 10.61 -7.32
C ASN A 26 3.66 9.35 -7.95
N SER A 27 3.93 8.32 -7.19
CA SER A 27 4.39 7.04 -7.73
C SER A 27 3.87 5.87 -6.93
N GLY A 28 3.78 4.72 -7.58
CA GLY A 28 3.26 3.51 -6.94
C GLY A 28 3.24 2.32 -7.88
N GLY A 29 2.58 1.26 -7.45
CA GLY A 29 2.47 0.05 -8.23
C GLY A 29 1.18 -0.73 -7.99
N VAL A 30 0.91 -1.59 -8.94
CA VAL A 30 -0.18 -2.56 -8.91
C VAL A 30 0.42 -3.95 -9.15
N LEU A 31 0.18 -4.88 -8.23
CA LEU A 31 0.56 -6.28 -8.37
C LEU A 31 -0.69 -7.15 -8.34
N ILE A 32 -0.85 -7.95 -9.38
CA ILE A 32 -1.99 -8.85 -9.52
C ILE A 32 -1.60 -10.23 -9.00
N VAL A 33 -2.41 -10.78 -8.12
CA VAL A 33 -2.17 -12.03 -7.40
C VAL A 33 -3.26 -13.05 -7.77
N PRO A 34 -2.90 -14.29 -8.19
CA PRO A 34 -3.89 -15.29 -8.58
C PRO A 34 -4.69 -15.81 -7.39
N ALA A 35 -5.97 -16.10 -7.61
CA ALA A 35 -6.84 -16.73 -6.60
C ALA A 35 -6.38 -18.14 -6.21
N SER A 36 -5.63 -18.80 -7.06
CA SER A 36 -5.01 -20.11 -6.83
C SER A 36 -3.62 -20.05 -6.20
N LEU A 37 -3.18 -18.88 -5.71
CA LEU A 37 -1.92 -18.77 -4.95
C LEU A 37 -1.96 -19.69 -3.72
N ALA A 38 -0.95 -20.53 -3.59
CA ALA A 38 -0.76 -21.44 -2.47
C ALA A 38 -0.31 -20.66 -1.22
N VAL A 39 -1.11 -20.70 -0.17
CA VAL A 39 -0.83 -20.03 1.10
C VAL A 39 -0.61 -21.06 2.19
N PRO A 40 0.59 -21.12 2.80
CA PRO A 40 0.83 -21.96 3.96
C PRO A 40 0.07 -21.46 5.18
N THR A 41 -0.65 -22.34 5.85
CA THR A 41 -1.36 -22.10 7.12
C THR A 41 -0.95 -23.14 8.14
N ASP A 42 -1.37 -23.00 9.38
CA ASP A 42 -1.13 -23.99 10.44
C ASP A 42 -1.87 -25.33 10.20
N TYR A 43 -2.86 -25.32 9.31
CA TYR A 43 -3.68 -26.48 8.95
C TYR A 43 -3.33 -27.09 7.59
N GLY A 44 -2.25 -26.59 6.96
CA GLY A 44 -1.83 -27.01 5.62
C GLY A 44 -1.77 -25.87 4.63
N THR A 45 -1.55 -26.20 3.37
CA THR A 45 -1.46 -25.20 2.28
C THR A 45 -2.78 -25.14 1.53
N PHE A 46 -3.37 -23.96 1.43
CA PHE A 46 -4.66 -23.72 0.79
C PHE A 46 -4.52 -22.69 -0.33
N PRO A 47 -5.30 -22.78 -1.42
CA PRO A 47 -5.38 -21.70 -2.38
C PRO A 47 -6.05 -20.47 -1.74
N LEU A 48 -5.67 -19.30 -2.20
CA LEU A 48 -6.20 -18.02 -1.70
C LEU A 48 -7.73 -17.95 -1.81
N SER A 49 -8.31 -18.60 -2.84
CA SER A 49 -9.75 -18.72 -3.04
C SER A 49 -10.47 -19.50 -1.93
N GLU A 50 -9.81 -20.45 -1.26
CA GLU A 50 -10.39 -21.12 -0.10
C GLU A 50 -10.32 -20.23 1.15
N LEU A 51 -9.25 -19.47 1.32
CA LEU A 51 -9.15 -18.49 2.41
C LEU A 51 -10.23 -17.42 2.29
N TRP A 52 -10.57 -17.02 1.07
CA TRP A 52 -11.69 -16.11 0.80
C TRP A 52 -13.00 -16.60 1.38
N LYS A 53 -13.31 -17.89 1.25
CA LYS A 53 -14.54 -18.50 1.78
C LYS A 53 -14.61 -18.49 3.30
N ILE A 54 -13.47 -18.47 3.97
CA ILE A 54 -13.37 -18.54 5.44
C ILE A 54 -13.51 -17.16 6.08
N GLY A 55 -12.79 -16.17 5.59
CA GLY A 55 -12.71 -14.87 6.24
C GLY A 55 -12.66 -13.69 5.26
N ALA A 56 -13.20 -13.88 4.04
CA ALA A 56 -13.31 -12.83 3.03
C ALA A 56 -11.97 -12.09 2.81
N VAL A 57 -12.02 -10.78 2.62
CA VAL A 57 -10.82 -9.96 2.33
C VAL A 57 -9.77 -10.00 3.45
N ASP A 58 -10.16 -10.19 4.69
CA ASP A 58 -9.21 -10.26 5.81
C ASP A 58 -8.31 -11.50 5.70
N SER A 59 -8.88 -12.66 5.40
CA SER A 59 -8.10 -13.88 5.17
C SER A 59 -7.24 -13.81 3.91
N VAL A 60 -7.74 -13.15 2.85
CA VAL A 60 -6.96 -12.89 1.63
C VAL A 60 -5.76 -12.00 1.96
N ALA A 61 -5.97 -10.92 2.70
CA ALA A 61 -4.92 -10.00 3.11
C ALA A 61 -3.85 -10.68 3.96
N LEU A 62 -4.26 -11.49 4.94
CA LEU A 62 -3.33 -12.28 5.75
C LEU A 62 -2.53 -13.28 4.91
N GLY A 63 -3.20 -13.98 3.99
CA GLY A 63 -2.56 -14.96 3.12
C GLY A 63 -1.53 -14.33 2.18
N VAL A 64 -1.93 -13.26 1.48
CA VAL A 64 -1.01 -12.53 0.58
C VAL A 64 0.10 -11.87 1.39
N GLY A 65 -0.22 -11.27 2.53
CA GLY A 65 0.77 -10.66 3.42
C GLY A 65 1.83 -11.67 3.89
N LYS A 66 1.41 -12.87 4.26
CA LYS A 66 2.32 -13.96 4.67
C LYS A 66 3.24 -14.41 3.54
N VAL A 67 2.70 -14.57 2.32
CA VAL A 67 3.47 -15.05 1.17
C VAL A 67 4.41 -13.99 0.60
N LEU A 68 3.97 -12.73 0.56
CA LEU A 68 4.74 -11.63 -0.04
C LEU A 68 5.46 -10.76 0.97
N ASN A 69 5.32 -11.10 2.24
CA ASN A 69 5.89 -10.32 3.31
C ASN A 69 5.41 -8.86 3.31
N LEU A 70 4.10 -8.67 3.21
CA LEU A 70 3.46 -7.36 3.17
C LEU A 70 2.44 -7.18 4.28
N ASN A 71 2.33 -5.95 4.77
CA ASN A 71 1.20 -5.50 5.58
C ASN A 71 0.33 -4.55 4.78
N PHE A 72 -0.98 -4.61 4.99
CA PHE A 72 -1.94 -3.79 4.28
C PHE A 72 -2.61 -2.81 5.23
N ASN A 73 -2.46 -1.51 4.93
CA ASN A 73 -3.13 -0.44 5.66
C ASN A 73 -4.64 -0.42 5.35
N GLU A 74 -5.00 -0.81 4.13
CA GLU A 74 -6.38 -0.81 3.68
C GLU A 74 -6.72 -2.13 2.99
N LYS A 75 -7.93 -2.62 3.23
CA LYS A 75 -8.47 -3.84 2.67
C LYS A 75 -9.83 -3.54 2.07
N MET A 76 -10.11 -4.05 0.87
CA MET A 76 -11.38 -3.82 0.20
C MET A 76 -11.81 -5.02 -0.63
N THR A 77 -13.10 -5.10 -0.88
CA THR A 77 -13.70 -6.04 -1.83
C THR A 77 -14.23 -5.25 -3.00
N ILE A 78 -13.98 -5.72 -4.22
CA ILE A 78 -14.47 -5.11 -5.44
C ILE A 78 -15.25 -6.16 -6.22
N ALA A 79 -16.57 -6.03 -6.24
CA ALA A 79 -17.43 -6.87 -7.05
C ALA A 79 -17.37 -6.45 -8.52
N ALA A 80 -17.78 -7.34 -9.41
CA ALA A 80 -17.80 -7.06 -10.86
C ALA A 80 -18.62 -5.81 -11.22
N SER A 81 -19.68 -5.52 -10.45
CA SER A 81 -20.52 -4.32 -10.63
C SER A 81 -19.84 -3.01 -10.22
N ASP A 82 -18.86 -3.06 -9.33
CA ASP A 82 -18.23 -1.86 -8.77
C ASP A 82 -17.27 -1.20 -9.75
N TRP A 83 -16.74 -1.97 -10.69
CA TRP A 83 -15.79 -1.50 -11.69
C TRP A 83 -16.34 -0.38 -12.57
N ALA A 84 -17.62 -0.43 -12.91
CA ALA A 84 -18.24 0.62 -13.71
C ALA A 84 -18.20 1.99 -13.01
N GLY A 85 -18.43 2.02 -11.70
CA GLY A 85 -18.34 3.23 -10.89
C GLY A 85 -16.90 3.73 -10.69
N LEU A 86 -15.97 2.81 -10.46
CA LEU A 86 -14.59 3.13 -10.18
C LEU A 86 -13.81 3.59 -11.41
N LEU A 87 -13.99 2.91 -12.54
CA LEU A 87 -13.16 3.10 -13.73
C LEU A 87 -13.94 3.71 -14.91
N GLY A 88 -15.27 3.68 -14.84
CA GLY A 88 -16.18 4.14 -15.88
C GLY A 88 -15.98 5.58 -16.37
N PRO A 89 -15.63 6.56 -15.51
CA PRO A 89 -15.38 7.93 -15.95
C PRO A 89 -14.33 8.07 -17.06
N TYR A 90 -13.47 7.07 -17.23
CA TYR A 90 -12.41 7.04 -18.26
C TYR A 90 -12.76 6.16 -19.46
N ALA A 91 -13.91 5.50 -19.43
CA ALA A 91 -14.35 4.66 -20.55
C ALA A 91 -14.68 5.53 -21.80
N PRO A 92 -14.55 4.97 -23.01
CA PRO A 92 -14.07 3.62 -23.29
C PRO A 92 -12.55 3.46 -23.13
N ILE A 93 -12.14 2.27 -22.67
CA ILE A 93 -10.74 1.91 -22.53
C ILE A 93 -10.37 0.94 -23.65
N SER A 94 -9.46 1.35 -24.52
CA SER A 94 -9.09 0.59 -25.71
C SER A 94 -7.65 0.06 -25.61
N PHE A 95 -7.48 -1.24 -25.86
CA PHE A 95 -6.18 -1.91 -25.87
C PHE A 95 -6.28 -3.24 -26.65
N SER A 96 -5.13 -3.88 -26.86
CA SER A 96 -5.08 -5.15 -27.59
C SER A 96 -4.91 -6.32 -26.63
N ILE A 97 -5.67 -7.39 -26.86
CA ILE A 97 -5.56 -8.66 -26.12
C ILE A 97 -5.03 -9.77 -27.03
N PRO A 98 -4.11 -10.62 -26.50
CA PRO A 98 -3.48 -11.67 -27.32
C PRO A 98 -4.44 -12.81 -27.63
N ASP A 99 -5.43 -13.07 -26.77
CA ASP A 99 -6.37 -14.17 -26.86
C ASP A 99 -7.81 -13.72 -26.62
N ALA A 100 -8.77 -14.43 -27.19
CA ALA A 100 -10.19 -14.15 -26.97
C ALA A 100 -10.59 -14.48 -25.52
N VAL A 101 -11.38 -13.61 -24.91
CA VAL A 101 -11.99 -13.86 -23.60
C VAL A 101 -13.29 -14.62 -23.80
N ARG A 102 -13.47 -15.69 -23.03
CA ARG A 102 -14.62 -16.58 -23.10
C ARG A 102 -15.35 -16.63 -21.76
N ASP A 103 -16.65 -16.86 -21.81
CA ASP A 103 -17.48 -17.08 -20.63
C ASP A 103 -17.44 -18.53 -20.14
N SER A 104 -18.22 -18.83 -19.11
CA SER A 104 -18.34 -20.18 -18.54
C SER A 104 -18.93 -21.24 -19.49
N LYS A 105 -19.57 -20.79 -20.55
CA LYS A 105 -20.12 -21.65 -21.62
C LYS A 105 -19.17 -21.79 -22.82
N ASP A 106 -17.94 -21.29 -22.70
CA ASP A 106 -16.91 -21.25 -23.74
C ASP A 106 -17.28 -20.36 -24.95
N ALA A 107 -18.29 -19.48 -24.80
CA ALA A 107 -18.63 -18.50 -25.82
C ALA A 107 -17.67 -17.31 -25.77
N VAL A 108 -17.28 -16.79 -26.95
CA VAL A 108 -16.42 -15.61 -27.05
C VAL A 108 -17.21 -14.37 -26.62
N VAL A 109 -16.77 -13.75 -25.53
CA VAL A 109 -17.35 -12.50 -25.01
C VAL A 109 -16.58 -11.28 -25.56
N PHE A 110 -15.24 -11.40 -25.61
CA PHE A 110 -14.37 -10.39 -26.22
C PHE A 110 -13.43 -11.07 -27.20
N PRO A 111 -13.44 -10.68 -28.47
CA PRO A 111 -12.60 -11.30 -29.48
C PRO A 111 -11.12 -10.90 -29.30
N LYS A 112 -10.21 -11.76 -29.74
CA LYS A 112 -8.77 -11.46 -29.86
C LYS A 112 -8.56 -10.21 -30.71
N GLY A 113 -7.57 -9.42 -30.35
CA GLY A 113 -7.21 -8.17 -31.03
C GLY A 113 -7.59 -6.94 -30.21
N THR A 114 -7.88 -5.85 -30.88
CA THR A 114 -8.24 -4.60 -30.21
C THR A 114 -9.64 -4.66 -29.64
N VAL A 115 -9.75 -4.45 -28.33
CA VAL A 115 -11.03 -4.31 -27.62
C VAL A 115 -11.19 -2.87 -27.16
N SER A 116 -12.43 -2.42 -27.08
CA SER A 116 -12.80 -1.11 -26.53
C SER A 116 -13.91 -1.32 -25.50
N LEU A 117 -13.56 -1.20 -24.24
CA LEU A 117 -14.44 -1.54 -23.13
C LEU A 117 -15.24 -0.31 -22.68
N SER A 118 -16.56 -0.39 -22.73
CA SER A 118 -17.43 0.54 -22.03
C SER A 118 -17.43 0.28 -20.53
N ALA A 119 -17.96 1.22 -19.75
CA ALA A 119 -17.95 1.13 -18.29
C ALA A 119 -18.61 -0.15 -17.74
N ASP A 120 -19.71 -0.55 -18.34
CA ASP A 120 -20.48 -1.75 -17.97
C ASP A 120 -19.80 -3.06 -18.39
N GLN A 121 -18.88 -3.03 -19.35
CA GLN A 121 -18.14 -4.19 -19.82
C GLN A 121 -16.89 -4.48 -18.98
N ILE A 122 -16.37 -3.53 -18.22
CA ILE A 122 -15.11 -3.67 -17.48
C ILE A 122 -15.17 -4.84 -16.50
N GLY A 123 -16.23 -4.92 -15.69
CA GLY A 123 -16.38 -6.00 -14.73
C GLY A 123 -16.40 -7.38 -15.39
N ALA A 124 -17.20 -7.54 -16.44
CA ALA A 124 -17.26 -8.78 -17.21
C ALA A 124 -15.92 -9.13 -17.85
N PHE A 125 -15.20 -8.16 -18.41
CA PHE A 125 -13.88 -8.39 -18.98
C PHE A 125 -12.88 -8.92 -17.96
N LEU A 126 -12.85 -8.36 -16.76
CA LEU A 126 -11.88 -8.71 -15.71
C LEU A 126 -12.16 -10.08 -15.11
N THR A 127 -13.45 -10.46 -14.95
CA THR A 127 -13.85 -11.66 -14.19
C THR A 127 -14.37 -12.81 -15.05
N SER A 128 -14.56 -12.64 -16.39
CA SER A 128 -14.98 -13.75 -17.26
C SER A 128 -13.93 -14.85 -17.31
N LYS A 129 -14.40 -16.09 -17.18
CA LYS A 129 -13.56 -17.29 -17.28
C LYS A 129 -14.31 -18.43 -17.92
N SER A 130 -13.65 -19.17 -18.79
CA SER A 130 -14.13 -20.45 -19.29
C SER A 130 -13.58 -21.60 -18.44
N SER A 131 -14.10 -22.80 -18.64
CA SER A 131 -13.55 -24.00 -18.00
C SER A 131 -12.11 -24.33 -18.42
N LYS A 132 -11.65 -23.76 -19.52
CA LYS A 132 -10.30 -23.94 -20.06
C LYS A 132 -9.35 -22.81 -19.69
N ASP A 133 -9.86 -21.73 -19.10
CA ASP A 133 -9.06 -20.59 -18.67
C ASP A 133 -8.39 -20.88 -17.32
N ASN A 134 -7.20 -20.34 -17.14
CA ASN A 134 -6.46 -20.44 -15.88
C ASN A 134 -6.20 -19.05 -15.31
N ASP A 135 -5.76 -19.01 -14.06
CA ASP A 135 -5.49 -17.77 -13.36
C ASP A 135 -4.41 -16.94 -14.07
N LEU A 136 -3.41 -17.58 -14.68
CA LEU A 136 -2.32 -16.86 -15.36
C LEU A 136 -2.83 -16.07 -16.56
N ASN A 137 -3.72 -16.66 -17.35
CA ASN A 137 -4.33 -15.95 -18.48
C ASN A 137 -5.17 -14.75 -18.01
N ARG A 138 -5.89 -14.92 -16.89
CA ARG A 138 -6.66 -13.82 -16.31
C ARG A 138 -5.76 -12.72 -15.76
N MET A 139 -4.68 -13.07 -15.08
CA MET A 139 -3.70 -12.10 -14.57
C MET A 139 -3.09 -11.26 -15.71
N ILE A 140 -2.67 -11.90 -16.79
CA ILE A 140 -2.14 -11.20 -17.99
C ILE A 140 -3.19 -10.24 -18.54
N ARG A 141 -4.45 -10.68 -18.65
CA ARG A 141 -5.56 -9.85 -19.11
C ARG A 141 -5.81 -8.65 -18.19
N GLN A 142 -5.80 -8.87 -16.89
CA GLN A 142 -5.93 -7.80 -15.90
C GLN A 142 -4.76 -6.82 -15.98
N GLU A 143 -3.55 -7.31 -16.14
CA GLU A 143 -2.36 -6.46 -16.30
C GLU A 143 -2.48 -5.54 -17.53
N LEU A 144 -2.89 -6.08 -18.68
CA LEU A 144 -3.11 -5.31 -19.90
C LEU A 144 -4.18 -4.23 -19.69
N PHE A 145 -5.27 -4.58 -19.01
CA PHE A 145 -6.33 -3.63 -18.67
C PHE A 145 -5.80 -2.51 -17.77
N TRP A 146 -5.13 -2.85 -16.67
CA TRP A 146 -4.58 -1.87 -15.74
C TRP A 146 -3.62 -0.90 -16.41
N LYS A 147 -2.72 -1.41 -17.25
CA LYS A 147 -1.79 -0.58 -18.03
C LYS A 147 -2.53 0.39 -18.95
N ALA A 148 -3.53 -0.09 -19.68
CA ALA A 148 -4.32 0.72 -20.59
C ALA A 148 -5.15 1.78 -19.86
N TRP A 149 -5.78 1.40 -18.76
CA TRP A 149 -6.58 2.30 -17.95
C TRP A 149 -5.72 3.41 -17.34
N LEU A 150 -4.58 3.09 -16.75
CA LEU A 150 -3.68 4.06 -16.16
C LEU A 150 -3.11 5.03 -17.21
N ALA A 151 -2.77 4.53 -18.40
CA ALA A 151 -2.37 5.39 -19.51
C ALA A 151 -3.50 6.35 -19.91
N LYS A 152 -4.74 5.87 -19.92
CA LYS A 152 -5.93 6.69 -20.21
C LYS A 152 -6.16 7.75 -19.13
N VAL A 153 -6.05 7.40 -17.86
CA VAL A 153 -6.16 8.34 -16.74
C VAL A 153 -5.10 9.43 -16.86
N LYS A 154 -3.84 9.07 -17.11
CA LYS A 154 -2.73 10.01 -17.25
C LYS A 154 -2.92 10.99 -18.40
N SER A 155 -3.54 10.56 -19.49
CA SER A 155 -3.78 11.39 -20.68
C SER A 155 -5.09 12.18 -20.62
N SER A 156 -5.94 11.92 -19.62
CA SER A 156 -7.27 12.52 -19.50
C SER A 156 -7.23 13.84 -18.73
N SER A 157 -8.05 14.80 -19.16
CA SER A 157 -8.37 16.02 -18.39
C SER A 157 -9.46 15.79 -17.34
N VAL A 158 -10.05 14.61 -17.29
CA VAL A 158 -11.09 14.25 -16.32
C VAL A 158 -10.46 14.22 -14.94
N GLN A 159 -10.94 15.06 -14.05
CA GLN A 159 -10.53 14.99 -12.64
C GLN A 159 -11.25 13.83 -11.95
N PHE A 160 -10.52 13.09 -11.12
CA PHE A 160 -11.17 12.16 -10.24
C PHE A 160 -12.19 12.86 -9.36
N PRO A 161 -13.37 12.24 -9.15
CA PRO A 161 -14.30 12.78 -8.18
C PRO A 161 -13.58 12.95 -6.83
N SER A 162 -13.54 14.17 -6.36
CA SER A 162 -12.87 14.61 -5.13
C SER A 162 -13.65 14.16 -3.90
N PRO A 163 -13.01 14.10 -2.76
CA PRO A 163 -11.67 13.62 -2.42
C PRO A 163 -11.78 12.27 -1.77
N THR A 164 -11.19 11.31 -2.36
CA THR A 164 -11.08 10.02 -1.72
C THR A 164 -9.91 10.09 -0.74
N THR A 165 -10.21 10.24 0.51
CA THR A 165 -9.21 10.25 1.59
C THR A 165 -8.74 8.85 1.97
N SER A 166 -9.38 7.81 1.45
CA SER A 166 -9.10 6.40 1.74
C SER A 166 -9.38 5.51 0.54
N GLY A 167 -8.84 4.29 0.56
CA GLY A 167 -9.14 3.23 -0.37
C GLY A 167 -8.62 3.41 -1.79
N LEU A 168 -9.18 2.62 -2.70
CA LEU A 168 -8.78 2.56 -4.10
C LEU A 168 -8.84 3.93 -4.79
N GLY A 169 -9.82 4.75 -4.44
CA GLY A 169 -9.93 6.08 -5.00
C GLY A 169 -8.76 7.00 -4.66
N ARG A 170 -8.26 6.95 -3.41
CA ARG A 170 -7.06 7.69 -3.01
C ARG A 170 -5.84 7.20 -3.79
N PHE A 171 -5.68 5.89 -3.91
CA PHE A 171 -4.64 5.28 -4.72
C PHE A 171 -4.69 5.78 -6.17
N ILE A 172 -5.86 5.70 -6.81
CA ILE A 172 -6.08 6.13 -8.19
C ILE A 172 -5.74 7.62 -8.37
N ALA A 173 -6.21 8.47 -7.46
CA ALA A 173 -5.95 9.91 -7.52
C ALA A 173 -4.46 10.25 -7.42
N SER A 174 -3.72 9.54 -6.58
CA SER A 174 -2.29 9.74 -6.41
C SER A 174 -1.50 9.20 -7.61
N VAL A 175 -1.91 8.06 -8.14
CA VAL A 175 -1.29 7.38 -9.28
C VAL A 175 -1.46 8.14 -10.60
N ALA A 176 -2.60 8.79 -10.77
CA ALA A 176 -2.91 9.51 -12.02
C ALA A 176 -1.86 10.56 -12.41
N ARG A 177 -1.03 10.99 -11.48
CA ARG A 177 -0.04 12.05 -11.66
C ARG A 177 1.40 11.56 -11.81
N GLY A 178 1.68 10.27 -11.56
CA GLY A 178 3.03 9.77 -11.39
C GLY A 178 3.46 8.65 -12.34
N GLN A 179 4.57 8.02 -11.99
CA GLN A 179 5.04 6.79 -12.63
C GLN A 179 4.47 5.59 -11.88
N LEU A 180 3.97 4.62 -12.62
CA LEU A 180 3.35 3.43 -12.09
C LEU A 180 3.94 2.16 -12.69
N SER A 181 4.24 1.21 -11.82
CA SER A 181 4.53 -0.17 -12.22
C SER A 181 3.25 -1.01 -12.13
N VAL A 182 2.95 -1.76 -13.16
CA VAL A 182 1.87 -2.76 -13.16
C VAL A 182 2.45 -4.09 -13.57
N SER A 183 2.31 -5.09 -12.73
CA SER A 183 2.83 -6.44 -12.97
C SER A 183 1.91 -7.51 -12.39
N THR A 184 2.10 -8.72 -12.88
CA THR A 184 1.54 -9.92 -12.28
C THR A 184 2.56 -10.53 -11.33
N LEU A 185 2.08 -11.19 -10.27
CA LEU A 185 2.95 -11.93 -9.36
C LEU A 185 3.61 -13.10 -10.12
N PRO A 186 4.93 -13.18 -10.17
CA PRO A 186 5.63 -14.33 -10.74
C PRO A 186 5.37 -15.60 -9.94
N VAL A 187 4.71 -16.57 -10.56
CA VAL A 187 4.33 -17.82 -9.92
C VAL A 187 4.66 -19.01 -10.82
N VAL A 188 4.87 -20.16 -10.19
CA VAL A 188 5.08 -21.45 -10.85
C VAL A 188 4.04 -22.45 -10.36
N PRO A 189 3.62 -23.42 -11.20
CA PRO A 189 2.69 -24.46 -10.77
C PRO A 189 3.26 -25.26 -9.60
N VAL A 190 2.42 -25.56 -8.63
CA VAL A 190 2.76 -26.53 -7.59
C VAL A 190 2.83 -27.92 -8.24
N PRO A 191 3.87 -28.75 -8.00
CA PRO A 191 4.00 -30.06 -8.61
C PRO A 191 2.77 -30.94 -8.42
N ALA A 192 2.39 -31.65 -9.46
CA ALA A 192 1.29 -32.62 -9.41
C ALA A 192 1.56 -33.69 -8.34
N GLY A 193 0.54 -34.00 -7.53
CA GLY A 193 0.65 -34.94 -6.42
C GLY A 193 0.82 -34.32 -5.05
N SER A 194 0.98 -33.00 -4.95
CA SER A 194 0.83 -32.31 -3.68
C SER A 194 -0.63 -32.44 -3.21
N PRO A 195 -0.88 -32.93 -1.99
CA PRO A 195 -2.24 -33.05 -1.49
C PRO A 195 -2.84 -31.66 -1.26
N LEU A 196 -3.67 -31.22 -2.17
CA LEU A 196 -4.27 -29.89 -2.11
C LEU A 196 -5.77 -30.01 -1.81
N PRO A 197 -6.27 -29.32 -0.79
CA PRO A 197 -7.70 -29.17 -0.63
C PRO A 197 -8.30 -28.43 -1.83
N GLY A 198 -9.31 -29.02 -2.47
CA GLY A 198 -10.04 -28.37 -3.56
C GLY A 198 -9.68 -28.77 -5.00
N GLY A 199 -8.65 -29.56 -5.22
CA GLY A 199 -8.40 -30.31 -6.49
C GLY A 199 -8.07 -29.49 -7.75
N GLY A 200 -7.88 -28.16 -7.64
CA GLY A 200 -7.51 -27.29 -8.76
C GLY A 200 -6.00 -27.06 -8.89
N PRO A 201 -5.53 -26.47 -9.97
CA PRO A 201 -4.13 -26.06 -10.10
C PRO A 201 -3.84 -24.99 -9.04
N MET A 202 -2.77 -25.16 -8.27
CA MET A 202 -2.24 -24.14 -7.38
C MET A 202 -0.89 -23.66 -7.90
N TYR A 203 -0.56 -22.45 -7.53
CA TYR A 203 0.70 -21.81 -7.89
C TYR A 203 1.42 -21.36 -6.61
N THR A 204 2.73 -21.53 -6.60
CA THR A 204 3.60 -20.93 -5.58
C THR A 204 4.41 -19.80 -6.19
N VAL A 205 4.90 -18.89 -5.36
CA VAL A 205 5.75 -17.80 -5.83
C VAL A 205 7.06 -18.32 -6.40
N GLN A 206 7.54 -17.70 -7.46
CA GLN A 206 8.91 -17.83 -7.92
C GLN A 206 9.75 -16.84 -7.11
N GLU A 207 10.37 -17.29 -6.04
CA GLU A 207 10.92 -16.45 -4.96
C GLU A 207 11.69 -15.22 -5.43
N SER A 208 12.76 -15.38 -6.22
CA SER A 208 13.57 -14.23 -6.66
C SER A 208 12.78 -13.25 -7.51
N ALA A 209 12.01 -13.73 -8.48
CA ALA A 209 11.21 -12.87 -9.36
C ALA A 209 10.04 -12.22 -8.61
N ALA A 210 9.48 -12.90 -7.60
CA ALA A 210 8.44 -12.32 -6.75
C ALA A 210 8.99 -11.21 -5.85
N LEU A 211 10.20 -11.39 -5.31
CA LEU A 211 10.89 -10.34 -4.56
C LEU A 211 11.12 -9.10 -5.44
N ASP A 212 11.60 -9.29 -6.67
CA ASP A 212 11.81 -8.20 -7.63
C ASP A 212 10.49 -7.48 -7.98
N ALA A 213 9.41 -8.25 -8.20
CA ALA A 213 8.10 -7.69 -8.50
C ALA A 213 7.52 -6.90 -7.32
N VAL A 214 7.68 -7.40 -6.10
CA VAL A 214 7.29 -6.67 -4.88
C VAL A 214 8.15 -5.43 -4.70
N ALA A 215 9.47 -5.54 -4.90
CA ALA A 215 10.40 -4.43 -4.84
C ALA A 215 10.05 -3.28 -5.79
N ALA A 216 9.56 -3.63 -6.98
CA ALA A 216 9.17 -2.65 -7.99
C ALA A 216 7.93 -1.83 -7.64
N ILE A 217 7.07 -2.32 -6.73
CA ILE A 217 5.80 -1.67 -6.39
C ILE A 217 5.73 -1.18 -4.94
N VAL A 218 6.40 -1.87 -4.02
CA VAL A 218 6.39 -1.50 -2.60
C VAL A 218 7.63 -0.70 -2.27
N PRO A 219 7.49 0.47 -1.62
CA PRO A 219 8.62 1.38 -1.39
C PRO A 219 9.76 0.77 -0.60
N PHE A 220 9.53 -0.29 0.14
CA PHE A 220 10.49 -0.84 1.09
C PHE A 220 10.41 -2.36 1.15
N PRO A 221 10.84 -3.05 0.07
CA PRO A 221 10.79 -4.51 0.00
C PRO A 221 11.93 -5.19 0.76
N ASP A 222 12.79 -4.42 1.41
CA ASP A 222 13.96 -4.94 2.11
C ASP A 222 13.55 -5.69 3.37
N GLY A 223 13.31 -6.95 3.20
CA GLY A 223 13.08 -7.91 4.27
C GLY A 223 11.66 -8.46 4.34
N ALA A 224 11.61 -9.71 4.77
CA ALA A 224 10.35 -10.39 5.10
C ALA A 224 9.55 -9.62 6.16
N PRO A 225 8.19 -9.64 6.20
CA PRO A 225 7.45 -9.25 7.40
C PRO A 225 7.93 -10.09 8.56
N GLY A 226 8.30 -9.42 9.66
CA GLY A 226 9.02 -10.02 10.76
C GLY A 226 10.55 -9.92 10.63
N SER A 227 11.10 -9.53 9.47
CA SER A 227 12.51 -9.16 9.32
C SER A 227 12.71 -7.64 9.26
N ARG A 228 11.63 -6.86 9.10
CA ARG A 228 11.71 -5.42 9.29
C ARG A 228 11.69 -5.12 10.77
N PRO A 229 12.63 -4.33 11.29
CA PRO A 229 12.58 -3.92 12.67
C PRO A 229 11.28 -3.13 12.92
N ARG A 230 10.52 -3.57 13.91
CA ARG A 230 9.31 -2.87 14.35
C ARG A 230 9.72 -1.64 15.16
N LEU A 231 9.22 -0.50 14.74
CA LEU A 231 9.61 0.78 15.29
C LEU A 231 8.46 1.46 16.03
N ARG A 232 8.80 2.06 17.14
CA ARG A 232 7.97 3.06 17.81
C ARG A 232 8.66 4.40 17.64
N VAL A 233 7.96 5.38 17.06
CA VAL A 233 8.43 6.76 16.94
C VAL A 233 7.73 7.62 17.97
N LEU A 234 8.48 8.24 18.85
CA LEU A 234 7.97 9.07 19.94
C LEU A 234 8.50 10.49 19.80
N ASP A 235 7.62 11.46 19.80
CA ASP A 235 7.98 12.87 19.80
C ASP A 235 8.41 13.31 21.22
N GLY A 236 9.69 13.59 21.38
CA GLY A 236 10.28 14.13 22.61
C GLY A 236 10.43 15.65 22.58
N THR A 237 10.03 16.31 21.47
CA THR A 237 10.14 17.78 21.32
C THR A 237 8.94 18.53 21.89
N GLY A 238 7.78 17.88 21.92
CA GLY A 238 6.50 18.48 22.32
C GLY A 238 5.84 19.32 21.22
N LYS A 239 6.31 19.23 19.97
CA LYS A 239 5.73 19.95 18.81
C LYS A 239 5.01 18.97 17.87
N LEU A 240 3.82 19.34 17.41
CA LEU A 240 2.97 18.48 16.58
C LEU A 240 3.56 18.24 15.18
N GLY A 241 3.42 17.03 14.69
CA GLY A 241 3.68 16.67 13.28
C GLY A 241 5.01 15.96 13.03
N ASN A 242 6.04 16.19 13.83
CA ASN A 242 7.40 15.69 13.58
C ASN A 242 7.49 14.15 13.57
N GLY A 243 6.67 13.48 14.36
CA GLY A 243 6.64 12.02 14.43
C GLY A 243 6.22 11.38 13.09
N VAL A 244 5.34 12.03 12.34
CA VAL A 244 4.87 11.52 11.03
C VAL A 244 5.99 11.63 9.98
N ASP A 245 6.70 12.76 9.94
CA ASP A 245 7.81 12.96 9.00
C ASP A 245 8.94 11.96 9.26
N ALA A 246 9.31 11.79 10.53
CA ALA A 246 10.29 10.78 10.92
C ALA A 246 9.83 9.35 10.57
N ALA A 247 8.55 9.03 10.79
CA ALA A 247 7.99 7.73 10.44
C ALA A 247 8.08 7.45 8.94
N LEU A 248 7.83 8.44 8.10
CA LEU A 248 7.98 8.30 6.64
C LEU A 248 9.43 8.01 6.26
N MET A 249 10.41 8.72 6.85
CA MET A 249 11.83 8.51 6.60
C MET A 249 12.30 7.12 7.06
N LEU A 250 11.88 6.68 8.23
CA LEU A 250 12.23 5.37 8.79
C LEU A 250 11.59 4.21 8.03
N ASN A 251 10.34 4.36 7.62
CA ASN A 251 9.70 3.39 6.72
C ASN A 251 10.43 3.31 5.38
N ALA A 252 10.91 4.46 4.87
CA ALA A 252 11.72 4.54 3.65
C ALA A 252 13.03 3.77 3.77
N ALA A 253 13.58 3.70 4.95
CA ALA A 253 14.81 2.97 5.25
C ALA A 253 14.59 1.47 5.57
N GLY A 254 13.37 0.97 5.42
CA GLY A 254 13.05 -0.43 5.67
C GLY A 254 12.61 -0.75 7.09
N GLY A 255 12.34 0.24 7.92
CA GLY A 255 11.67 0.04 9.20
C GLY A 255 10.17 -0.23 9.04
N GLN A 256 9.54 -0.82 10.03
CA GLN A 256 8.10 -0.93 10.15
C GLN A 256 7.65 -0.08 11.34
N VAL A 257 7.13 1.13 11.07
CA VAL A 257 6.65 2.00 12.13
C VAL A 257 5.22 1.61 12.51
N ASP A 258 5.08 0.96 13.66
CA ASP A 258 3.79 0.49 14.18
C ASP A 258 3.11 1.56 15.05
N VAL A 259 3.89 2.42 15.70
CA VAL A 259 3.38 3.42 16.63
C VAL A 259 4.05 4.77 16.39
N VAL A 260 3.25 5.81 16.25
CA VAL A 260 3.67 7.21 16.31
C VAL A 260 2.94 7.88 17.48
N GLY A 261 3.68 8.47 18.41
CA GLY A 261 3.10 9.07 19.60
C GLY A 261 4.03 10.07 20.26
N ASN A 262 3.72 10.44 21.49
CA ASN A 262 4.53 11.34 22.29
C ASN A 262 5.43 10.56 23.27
N ALA A 263 6.62 11.07 23.51
CA ALA A 263 7.47 10.58 24.59
C ALA A 263 6.86 10.86 25.96
N LYS A 264 7.29 10.13 26.98
CA LYS A 264 6.82 10.36 28.36
C LYS A 264 7.22 11.74 28.92
N SER A 265 8.29 12.32 28.39
CA SER A 265 8.79 13.65 28.71
C SER A 265 9.18 14.38 27.44
N PHE A 266 8.99 15.69 27.42
CA PHE A 266 9.41 16.59 26.37
C PHE A 266 10.71 17.31 26.73
N GLY A 267 11.30 18.02 25.75
CA GLY A 267 12.56 18.74 25.91
C GLY A 267 13.78 17.88 25.68
N GLN A 268 13.63 16.78 24.93
CA GLN A 268 14.73 15.96 24.48
C GLN A 268 15.58 16.77 23.49
N SER A 269 16.85 16.99 23.80
CA SER A 269 17.74 17.77 22.93
C SER A 269 18.25 16.97 21.73
N THR A 270 18.56 15.70 21.94
CA THR A 270 19.15 14.81 20.93
C THR A 270 18.19 13.66 20.61
N THR A 271 18.00 13.37 19.35
CA THR A 271 17.25 12.18 18.88
C THR A 271 17.94 10.91 19.35
N GLN A 272 17.19 9.96 19.87
CA GLN A 272 17.71 8.66 20.34
C GLN A 272 17.07 7.53 19.55
N ILE A 273 17.90 6.55 19.17
CA ILE A 273 17.49 5.31 18.53
C ILE A 273 17.84 4.18 19.48
N ILE A 274 16.85 3.73 20.22
CA ILE A 274 17.01 2.72 21.27
C ILE A 274 16.64 1.37 20.67
N TYR A 275 17.59 0.44 20.55
CA TYR A 275 17.30 -0.92 20.13
C TYR A 275 17.29 -1.87 21.34
N PHE A 276 16.42 -2.86 21.29
CA PHE A 276 16.17 -3.79 22.40
C PHE A 276 16.88 -5.12 22.17
N ASP A 277 17.00 -5.89 23.24
CA ASP A 277 17.60 -7.22 23.21
C ASP A 277 17.01 -8.09 22.09
N GLY A 278 17.89 -8.66 21.26
CA GLY A 278 17.53 -9.44 20.07
C GLY A 278 17.40 -8.67 18.76
N ALA A 279 17.38 -7.33 18.79
CA ALA A 279 17.41 -6.52 17.56
C ALA A 279 18.85 -6.28 17.09
N PRO A 280 19.16 -6.42 15.79
CA PRO A 280 20.51 -6.16 15.29
C PRO A 280 20.87 -4.67 15.40
N GLU A 281 22.06 -4.37 15.92
CA GLU A 281 22.59 -2.99 15.93
C GLU A 281 22.68 -2.39 14.52
N ALA A 282 22.94 -3.23 13.52
CA ALA A 282 22.98 -2.82 12.10
C ALA A 282 21.66 -2.17 11.64
N ASP A 283 20.52 -2.62 12.15
CA ASP A 283 19.24 -2.02 11.86
C ASP A 283 19.11 -0.64 12.52
N ALA A 284 19.61 -0.46 13.74
CA ALA A 284 19.64 0.85 14.39
C ALA A 284 20.55 1.83 13.64
N GLN A 285 21.69 1.37 13.14
CA GLN A 285 22.59 2.15 12.29
C GLN A 285 21.93 2.56 10.97
N LYS A 286 21.14 1.66 10.37
CA LYS A 286 20.34 1.96 9.16
C LYS A 286 19.28 3.03 9.42
N MET A 287 18.60 2.96 10.56
CA MET A 287 17.63 3.99 10.97
C MET A 287 18.31 5.34 11.27
N GLN A 288 19.47 5.33 11.92
CA GLN A 288 20.27 6.52 12.15
C GLN A 288 20.69 7.19 10.84
N ALA A 289 21.16 6.39 9.88
CA ALA A 289 21.56 6.89 8.56
C ALA A 289 20.37 7.53 7.82
N ALA A 290 19.19 6.96 7.95
CA ALA A 290 17.96 7.51 7.34
C ALA A 290 17.58 8.88 7.92
N LEU A 291 17.65 9.03 9.23
CA LEU A 291 17.41 10.31 9.90
C LEU A 291 18.59 11.27 9.74
N THR A 292 19.78 10.74 9.37
CA THR A 292 21.06 11.49 9.31
C THR A 292 21.43 12.16 10.63
N MET A 293 20.97 11.59 11.74
CA MET A 293 21.19 12.06 13.12
C MET A 293 20.74 11.03 14.15
N GLY A 294 20.95 11.36 15.40
CA GLY A 294 20.52 10.58 16.56
C GLY A 294 21.67 9.79 17.19
N GLU A 295 21.50 9.42 18.43
CA GLU A 295 22.38 8.57 19.21
C GLU A 295 21.81 7.16 19.25
N ILE A 296 22.63 6.15 18.95
CA ILE A 296 22.24 4.74 19.08
C ILE A 296 22.47 4.31 20.50
N VAL A 297 21.41 3.80 21.14
CA VAL A 297 21.42 3.35 22.53
C VAL A 297 20.99 1.88 22.61
N GLU A 298 21.82 1.03 23.17
CA GLU A 298 21.46 -0.34 23.47
C GLU A 298 20.65 -0.41 24.76
N SER A 299 19.54 -1.12 24.73
CA SER A 299 18.72 -1.40 25.90
C SER A 299 18.71 -2.90 26.19
N ASN A 300 19.21 -3.28 27.35
CA ASN A 300 19.17 -4.66 27.85
C ASN A 300 17.75 -5.11 28.27
N GLN A 301 16.73 -4.34 27.96
CA GLN A 301 15.33 -4.70 28.23
C GLN A 301 14.71 -5.33 26.98
N SER A 302 14.05 -6.45 27.15
CA SER A 302 13.20 -7.00 26.09
C SER A 302 11.93 -6.17 25.95
N ASN A 303 11.54 -5.87 24.71
CA ASN A 303 10.28 -5.21 24.41
C ASN A 303 9.47 -6.02 23.42
N SER A 304 8.38 -6.64 23.88
CA SER A 304 7.53 -7.47 23.02
C SER A 304 6.74 -6.67 21.95
N GLY A 305 6.70 -5.35 22.08
CA GLY A 305 5.91 -4.49 21.22
C GLY A 305 6.69 -3.79 20.09
N ALA A 306 8.01 -3.69 20.22
CA ALA A 306 8.85 -3.04 19.20
C ALA A 306 10.29 -3.55 19.33
N ASP A 307 11.00 -3.61 18.21
CA ASP A 307 12.41 -3.97 18.16
C ASP A 307 13.29 -2.74 18.44
N MET A 308 12.76 -1.55 18.13
CA MET A 308 13.41 -0.26 18.42
C MET A 308 12.40 0.82 18.81
N THR A 309 12.88 1.80 19.57
CA THR A 309 12.15 3.04 19.84
C THR A 309 13.01 4.23 19.41
N VAL A 310 12.48 5.07 18.54
CA VAL A 310 13.08 6.35 18.16
C VAL A 310 12.40 7.45 18.93
N ILE A 311 13.17 8.21 19.72
CA ILE A 311 12.70 9.39 20.44
C ILE A 311 13.28 10.60 19.74
N LEU A 312 12.42 11.42 19.15
CA LEU A 312 12.86 12.62 18.42
C LEU A 312 13.24 13.72 19.40
N GLY A 313 14.37 14.35 19.13
CA GLY A 313 14.89 15.48 19.88
C GLY A 313 14.76 16.83 19.12
N GLU A 314 15.21 17.90 19.74
CA GLU A 314 15.23 19.24 19.13
C GLU A 314 16.18 19.33 17.92
N ASP A 315 17.19 18.44 17.84
CA ASP A 315 18.05 18.29 16.67
C ASP A 315 17.26 17.90 15.42
N PHE A 316 16.24 17.03 15.54
CA PHE A 316 15.34 16.68 14.44
C PHE A 316 14.51 17.90 13.99
N LEU A 317 13.96 18.64 14.94
CA LEU A 317 13.24 19.89 14.65
C LEU A 317 14.11 20.92 13.92
N SER A 318 15.34 21.07 14.36
CA SER A 318 16.26 22.05 13.80
C SER A 318 16.58 21.75 12.34
N LYS A 319 16.50 20.47 11.93
CA LYS A 319 16.86 20.04 10.57
C LYS A 319 15.65 19.85 9.66
N PHE A 320 14.55 19.29 10.18
CA PHE A 320 13.38 18.88 9.42
C PHE A 320 12.08 19.55 9.87
N GLY A 321 12.12 20.28 10.99
CA GLY A 321 10.96 21.08 11.42
C GLY A 321 10.57 22.10 10.35
N PRO A 322 9.35 22.63 10.37
CA PRO A 322 8.94 23.67 9.45
C PRO A 322 9.98 24.77 9.53
N SER A 323 10.78 24.92 8.47
CA SER A 323 11.80 25.94 8.33
C SER A 323 11.12 27.26 8.65
N GLY A 324 11.54 27.91 9.72
CA GLY A 324 11.03 29.21 10.05
C GLY A 324 11.04 30.04 8.79
N VAL A 325 9.87 30.44 8.34
CA VAL A 325 9.74 31.56 7.43
C VAL A 325 10.63 32.63 8.03
N GLY A 326 11.73 32.97 7.36
CA GLY A 326 12.75 33.85 7.86
C GLY A 326 12.08 35.04 8.54
N SER A 327 12.42 35.29 9.76
CA SER A 327 12.07 36.54 10.42
C SER A 327 12.45 37.67 9.49
N PRO A 328 11.51 38.48 9.01
CA PRO A 328 11.89 39.74 8.35
C PRO A 328 12.70 40.51 9.37
N GLY A 329 13.89 40.95 8.97
CA GLY A 329 14.83 41.65 9.81
C GLY A 329 14.15 42.74 10.62
N ASP A 330 14.58 42.80 11.86
CA ASP A 330 14.31 43.85 12.84
C ASP A 330 14.70 45.21 12.25
N SER A 331 13.70 45.89 11.71
CA SER A 331 13.81 47.33 11.43
C SER A 331 12.77 48.01 12.33
N GLY A 332 13.30 48.65 13.38
CA GLY A 332 12.54 49.32 14.38
C GLY A 332 11.51 50.31 13.85
N ALA A 333 10.32 50.24 14.37
CA ALA A 333 9.41 51.37 14.51
C ALA A 333 8.48 51.13 15.72
N SER A 334 8.76 51.84 16.77
CA SER A 334 7.84 52.06 17.90
C SER A 334 6.52 52.64 17.40
N GLY A 335 5.45 51.96 17.61
CA GLY A 335 4.11 52.42 17.37
C GLY A 335 3.16 51.80 18.41
N SER A 336 3.01 52.48 19.56
CA SER A 336 1.98 52.17 20.54
C SER A 336 0.61 52.48 19.98
N THR A 337 -0.23 51.51 19.80
CA THR A 337 -1.67 51.71 19.58
C THR A 337 -2.45 51.03 20.69
N SER A 338 -3.05 51.87 21.53
CA SER A 338 -3.96 51.54 22.60
C SER A 338 -5.24 50.87 22.04
N LEU A 339 -5.57 49.70 22.55
CA LEU A 339 -6.82 49.03 22.33
C LEU A 339 -7.92 49.69 23.17
N THR A 340 -8.85 50.37 22.52
CA THR A 340 -10.12 50.85 23.09
C THR A 340 -11.13 49.72 23.11
N THR A 341 -11.62 49.37 24.27
CA THR A 341 -12.75 48.45 24.51
C THR A 341 -14.08 49.14 24.16
N PRO A 342 -15.03 48.48 23.47
CA PRO A 342 -16.36 49.03 23.29
C PRO A 342 -17.26 48.79 24.53
N PRO A 343 -18.24 49.67 24.79
CA PRO A 343 -19.06 49.62 25.99
C PRO A 343 -20.19 48.59 25.90
N THR A 344 -20.40 47.90 27.03
CA THR A 344 -21.49 46.97 27.26
C THR A 344 -22.80 47.74 27.46
N THR A 345 -23.76 47.51 26.56
CA THR A 345 -25.16 48.03 26.72
C THR A 345 -25.98 46.98 27.48
N VAL A 346 -26.37 47.33 28.69
CA VAL A 346 -27.41 46.63 29.47
C VAL A 346 -28.76 47.14 29.04
N ARG A 347 -29.67 46.27 28.61
CA ARG A 347 -31.11 46.57 28.47
C ARG A 347 -31.87 46.03 29.68
N LYS A 348 -32.68 46.92 30.25
CA LYS A 348 -33.73 46.62 31.22
C LYS A 348 -34.84 45.78 30.60
#